data_77e5f1e62f6506c5ce3671f5f6db16e6
#
_entry.id   77e5f1e62f6506c5ce3671f5f6db16e6
#
_cell.length_a   1.000
_cell.length_b   1.000
_cell.length_c   1.000
_cell.angle_alpha   90.00
_cell.angle_beta   90.00
_cell.angle_gamma   90.00
#
_symmetry.space_group_name_H-M   'P 1'
#
loop_
_entity.id
_entity.type
_entity.pdbx_description
1 polymer ?
#
loop_
_entity_poly.entity_id
_entity_poly.type
_entity_poly.pdbx_seq_one_letter_code
_entity_poly.pdbx_strand_id
1 'polypeptide(L)'
;MEEYKRIAAVALNDTETTLYTNSKGAIVKTILMCNTTTSEVDMTLSLDSVIFIFKIAPKETVIVDKAILTNSVKAKGSGINIHITGIQL
;
A
#
# COMPACT_ATOMS: atom_id res chain seq x y z
N MET A 1 -8.40 22.87 -6.81
CA MET A 1 -8.98 22.07 -5.70
C MET A 1 -8.41 20.67 -5.73
N GLU A 2 -7.91 20.22 -4.59
CA GLU A 2 -7.39 18.86 -4.48
C GLU A 2 -8.54 17.87 -4.40
N GLU A 3 -8.37 16.76 -5.08
CA GLU A 3 -9.40 15.73 -5.13
C GLU A 3 -8.79 14.39 -4.75
N TYR A 4 -9.33 13.77 -3.69
CA TYR A 4 -8.86 12.47 -3.26
C TYR A 4 -9.37 11.38 -4.19
N LYS A 5 -8.49 10.45 -4.50
CA LYS A 5 -8.80 9.32 -5.36
C LYS A 5 -8.34 8.02 -4.70
N ARG A 6 -9.02 6.94 -5.08
CA ARG A 6 -8.53 5.61 -4.73
C ARG A 6 -7.35 5.31 -5.65
N ILE A 7 -6.16 5.27 -5.07
CA ILE A 7 -4.94 4.95 -5.79
C ILE A 7 -4.87 3.46 -6.07
N ALA A 8 -5.22 2.63 -5.08
CA ALA A 8 -5.23 1.18 -5.23
C ALA A 8 -6.12 0.53 -4.19
N ALA A 9 -6.70 -0.61 -4.52
CA ALA A 9 -7.45 -1.44 -3.59
C ALA A 9 -7.27 -2.89 -4.07
N VAL A 10 -6.44 -3.66 -3.39
CA VAL A 10 -5.99 -4.97 -3.87
C VAL A 10 -5.87 -5.96 -2.70
N ALA A 11 -6.24 -7.21 -2.96
CA ALA A 11 -5.91 -8.32 -2.08
C ALA A 11 -4.56 -8.87 -2.55
N LEU A 12 -3.52 -8.70 -1.74
CA LEU A 12 -2.16 -9.09 -2.12
C LEU A 12 -1.94 -10.60 -1.98
N ASN A 13 -0.92 -11.07 -2.67
CA ASN A 13 -0.44 -12.45 -2.55
C ASN A 13 1.07 -12.42 -2.31
N ASP A 14 1.76 -13.54 -2.44
CA ASP A 14 3.20 -13.63 -2.19
C ASP A 14 4.07 -13.19 -3.37
N THR A 15 3.44 -12.71 -4.45
CA THR A 15 4.15 -12.19 -5.62
C THR A 15 4.07 -10.68 -5.63
N GLU A 16 5.21 -10.02 -5.85
CA GLU A 16 5.22 -8.57 -5.93
C GLU A 16 4.32 -8.10 -7.08
N THR A 17 3.42 -7.19 -6.76
CA THR A 17 2.42 -6.67 -7.69
C THR A 17 2.54 -5.17 -7.78
N THR A 18 2.53 -4.64 -9.01
CA THR A 18 2.50 -3.19 -9.23
C THR A 18 1.08 -2.70 -8.96
N LEU A 19 0.93 -1.85 -7.95
CA LEU A 19 -0.36 -1.31 -7.57
C LEU A 19 -0.68 0.00 -8.29
N TYR A 20 0.36 0.78 -8.56
CA TYR A 20 0.18 2.10 -9.14
C TYR A 20 1.47 2.56 -9.79
N THR A 21 1.35 3.22 -10.93
CA THR A 21 2.48 3.87 -11.58
C THR A 21 1.97 5.10 -12.33
N ASN A 22 2.69 6.21 -12.22
CA ASN A 22 2.32 7.46 -12.87
C ASN A 22 3.57 8.32 -12.99
N SER A 23 3.92 8.71 -14.21
CA SER A 23 5.13 9.51 -14.44
C SER A 23 5.07 10.88 -13.76
N LYS A 24 3.88 11.40 -13.51
CA LYS A 24 3.69 12.68 -12.80
C LYS A 24 3.66 12.49 -11.29
N GLY A 25 3.48 11.27 -10.83
CA GLY A 25 3.44 10.97 -9.42
C GLY A 25 2.07 11.12 -8.78
N ALA A 26 2.04 10.79 -7.51
CA ALA A 26 0.85 10.94 -6.67
C ALA A 26 1.30 11.29 -5.26
N ILE A 27 0.42 11.95 -4.52
CA ILE A 27 0.63 12.17 -3.10
C ILE A 27 -0.30 11.20 -2.38
N VAL A 28 0.29 10.15 -1.80
CA VAL A 28 -0.45 9.18 -1.02
C VAL A 28 -0.77 9.79 0.34
N LYS A 29 -2.01 9.66 0.79
CA LYS A 29 -2.45 10.24 2.07
C LYS A 29 -2.70 9.19 3.13
N THR A 30 -3.30 8.07 2.76
CA THR A 30 -3.66 7.02 3.72
C THR A 30 -3.44 5.66 3.09
N ILE A 31 -2.74 4.79 3.80
CA ILE A 31 -2.55 3.40 3.42
C ILE A 31 -3.13 2.52 4.52
N LEU A 32 -4.07 1.67 4.16
CA LEU A 32 -4.65 0.68 5.07
C LEU A 32 -4.14 -0.69 4.65
N MET A 33 -3.55 -1.43 5.58
CA MET A 33 -3.03 -2.77 5.33
C MET A 33 -3.61 -3.72 6.38
N CYS A 34 -4.43 -4.66 5.97
CA CYS A 34 -5.09 -5.58 6.87
C CYS A 34 -4.64 -7.02 6.65
N ASN A 35 -4.19 -7.67 7.72
CA ASN A 35 -3.86 -9.09 7.68
C ASN A 35 -5.13 -9.90 7.94
N THR A 36 -5.62 -10.56 6.89
CA THR A 36 -6.86 -11.35 6.97
C THR A 36 -6.62 -12.77 7.44
N THR A 37 -5.38 -13.14 7.73
CA THR A 37 -5.03 -14.51 8.13
C THR A 37 -5.02 -14.68 9.64
N THR A 38 -4.77 -15.91 10.09
CA THR A 38 -4.68 -16.24 11.51
C THR A 38 -3.23 -16.29 12.01
N SER A 39 -2.28 -15.92 11.16
CA SER A 39 -0.85 -15.90 11.50
C SER A 39 -0.29 -14.50 11.21
N GLU A 40 0.80 -14.17 11.91
CA GLU A 40 1.54 -12.95 11.60
C GLU A 40 2.10 -13.02 10.19
N VAL A 41 2.00 -11.94 9.43
CA VAL A 41 2.49 -11.89 8.05
C VAL A 41 3.39 -10.66 7.88
N ASP A 42 4.54 -10.89 7.24
CA ASP A 42 5.41 -9.81 6.79
C ASP A 42 4.93 -9.38 5.39
N MET A 43 4.64 -8.09 5.23
CA MET A 43 4.34 -7.57 3.91
C MET A 43 5.40 -6.56 3.52
N THR A 44 5.66 -6.48 2.22
CA THR A 44 6.64 -5.57 1.66
C THR A 44 5.93 -4.53 0.81
N LEU A 45 6.23 -3.26 1.07
CA LEU A 45 5.69 -2.14 0.30
C LEU A 45 6.87 -1.40 -0.32
N SER A 46 6.87 -1.27 -1.64
CA SER A 46 7.92 -0.54 -2.35
C SER A 46 7.35 0.77 -2.89
N LEU A 47 7.95 1.86 -2.49
CA LEU A 47 7.62 3.20 -2.96
C LEU A 47 8.82 3.73 -3.72
N ASP A 48 8.69 3.92 -5.03
CA ASP A 48 9.80 4.33 -5.90
C ASP A 48 11.01 3.42 -5.77
N SER A 49 10.76 2.11 -5.68
CA SER A 49 11.80 1.07 -5.51
C SER A 49 12.46 1.06 -4.14
N VAL A 50 11.98 1.86 -3.20
CA VAL A 50 12.47 1.83 -1.82
C VAL A 50 11.54 0.95 -1.01
N ILE A 51 12.10 -0.05 -0.34
CA ILE A 51 11.35 -1.12 0.30
C ILE A 51 11.11 -0.82 1.77
N PHE A 52 9.85 -0.95 2.19
CA PHE A 52 9.43 -0.87 3.58
C PHE A 52 8.78 -2.19 3.97
N ILE A 53 9.14 -2.72 5.12
CA ILE A 53 8.62 -4.01 5.59
C ILE A 53 7.73 -3.78 6.80
N PHE A 54 6.51 -4.32 6.75
CA PHE A 54 5.55 -4.25 7.84
C PHE A 54 5.29 -5.66 8.35
N LYS A 55 5.37 -5.83 9.66
CA LYS A 55 5.03 -7.08 10.32
C LYS A 55 3.64 -6.89 10.93
N ILE A 56 2.65 -7.56 10.36
CA ILE A 56 1.25 -7.33 10.71
C ILE A 56 0.69 -8.55 11.44
N ALA A 57 0.19 -8.31 12.66
CA ALA A 57 -0.39 -9.35 13.48
C ALA A 57 -1.70 -9.88 12.88
N PRO A 58 -2.13 -11.10 13.25
CA PRO A 58 -3.37 -11.67 12.73
C PRO A 58 -4.56 -10.74 12.95
N LYS A 59 -5.33 -10.50 11.88
CA LYS A 59 -6.55 -9.68 11.92
C LYS A 59 -6.30 -8.21 12.26
N GLU A 60 -5.05 -7.77 12.26
CA GLU A 60 -4.71 -6.37 12.52
C GLU A 60 -4.75 -5.56 11.25
N THR A 61 -5.15 -4.29 11.38
CA THR A 61 -5.05 -3.30 10.31
C THR A 61 -4.03 -2.26 10.72
N VAL A 62 -2.99 -2.09 9.89
CA VAL A 62 -1.99 -1.04 10.09
C VAL A 62 -2.39 0.13 9.20
N ILE A 63 -2.36 1.33 9.78
CA ILE A 63 -2.75 2.56 9.08
C ILE A 63 -1.53 3.45 8.98
N VAL A 64 -1.15 3.83 7.75
CA VAL A 64 -0.14 4.84 7.51
C VAL A 64 -0.88 6.10 7.07
N ASP A 65 -0.80 7.14 7.89
CA ASP A 65 -1.53 8.39 7.67
C ASP A 65 -0.53 9.53 7.51
N LYS A 66 0.25 9.45 6.44
CA LYS A 66 1.30 10.41 6.12
C LYS A 66 1.20 10.78 4.64
N ALA A 67 1.55 12.02 4.32
CA ALA A 67 1.63 12.46 2.93
C ALA A 67 2.93 11.94 2.33
N ILE A 68 2.84 11.10 1.30
CA ILE A 68 4.01 10.48 0.66
C ILE A 68 3.93 10.71 -0.83
N LEU A 69 4.94 11.38 -1.38
CA LEU A 69 5.04 11.58 -2.83
C LEU A 69 5.72 10.36 -3.44
N THR A 70 5.06 9.74 -4.42
CA THR A 70 5.60 8.55 -5.08
C THR A 70 5.13 8.47 -6.53
N ASN A 71 5.96 7.89 -7.38
CA ASN A 71 5.61 7.62 -8.78
C ASN A 71 5.21 6.17 -9.00
N SER A 72 5.63 5.27 -8.13
CA SER A 72 5.42 3.83 -8.30
C SER A 72 5.18 3.18 -6.96
N VAL A 73 4.16 2.34 -6.88
CA VAL A 73 3.83 1.58 -5.68
C VAL A 73 3.73 0.10 -6.04
N LYS A 74 4.51 -0.72 -5.35
CA LYS A 74 4.46 -2.17 -5.49
C LYS A 74 4.34 -2.78 -4.09
N ALA A 75 3.72 -3.94 -4.01
CA ALA A 75 3.57 -4.61 -2.72
C ALA A 75 3.42 -6.10 -2.88
N LYS A 76 3.73 -6.84 -1.81
CA LYS A 76 3.44 -8.26 -1.70
C LYS A 76 3.20 -8.62 -0.25
N GLY A 77 2.37 -9.61 -0.02
CA GLY A 77 2.06 -10.09 1.32
C GLY A 77 0.84 -11.00 1.25
N SER A 78 1.04 -12.29 1.45
CA SER A 78 -0.02 -13.27 1.34
C SER A 78 -1.09 -13.04 2.40
N GLY A 79 -2.33 -12.82 1.96
CA GLY A 79 -3.45 -12.59 2.86
C GLY A 79 -3.58 -11.15 3.37
N ILE A 80 -2.80 -10.23 2.80
CA ILE A 80 -2.88 -8.80 3.16
C ILE A 80 -3.77 -8.08 2.16
N ASN A 81 -4.77 -7.38 2.66
CA ASN A 81 -5.58 -6.47 1.85
C ASN A 81 -5.04 -5.06 2.03
N ILE A 82 -4.82 -4.36 0.92
CA ILE A 82 -4.28 -3.00 0.94
C ILE A 82 -5.22 -2.04 0.22
N HIS A 83 -5.42 -0.87 0.82
CA HIS A 83 -6.20 0.21 0.22
C HIS A 83 -5.41 1.51 0.35
N ILE A 84 -5.24 2.22 -0.74
CA ILE A 84 -4.46 3.45 -0.79
C ILE A 84 -5.32 4.58 -1.32
N THR A 85 -5.36 5.68 -0.59
CA THR A 85 -6.06 6.89 -0.98
C THR A 85 -5.06 8.02 -1.12
N GLY A 86 -5.21 8.84 -2.14
CA GLY A 86 -4.30 9.95 -2.34
C GLY A 86 -4.78 10.91 -3.42
N ILE A 87 -3.84 11.72 -3.88
CA ILE A 87 -4.08 12.76 -4.90
C ILE A 87 -3.16 12.45 -6.07
N GLN A 88 -3.75 12.25 -7.24
CA GLN A 88 -3.00 12.01 -8.46
C GLN A 88 -2.54 13.33 -9.06
N LEU A 89 -1.27 13.46 -9.39
CA LEU A 89 -0.69 14.68 -9.92
C LEU A 89 -0.73 14.75 -11.45
#